data_657dcc02a0e39d1647d7773820f301bc
#
_entry.id   657dcc02a0e39d1647d7773820f301bc
#
_cell.length_a   1.000
_cell.length_b   1.000
_cell.length_c   1.000
_cell.angle_alpha   90.00
_cell.angle_beta   90.00
_cell.angle_gamma   90.00
#
_symmetry.space_group_name_H-M   'P 1'
#
loop_
_entity.id
_entity.type
_entity.pdbx_description
1 polymer ?
#
loop_
_entity_poly.entity_id
_entity_poly.type
_entity_poly.pdbx_seq_one_letter_code
_entity_poly.pdbx_strand_id
1 'polypeptide(L)' 'MDLQVGSIYEGKVTGITKFGAFVSLPGGKSGMVHISEVANAYVDDIHNYLTEGQTVTVKLISIDQLNRINLSIKKAVPPQ' A
#
# COMPACT_ATOMS: atom_id res chain seq x y z
N MET A 1 -8.04 5.24 -16.61
CA MET A 1 -7.74 6.38 -15.72
C MET A 1 -6.36 6.20 -15.12
N ASP A 2 -5.51 7.21 -15.25
CA ASP A 2 -4.14 7.10 -14.80
C ASP A 2 -4.02 7.38 -13.31
N LEU A 3 -3.16 6.61 -12.65
CA LEU A 3 -2.85 6.84 -11.25
C LEU A 3 -1.90 8.03 -11.11
N GLN A 4 -2.08 8.81 -10.06
CA GLN A 4 -1.28 10.00 -9.83
C GLN A 4 -0.53 9.88 -8.50
N VAL A 5 0.77 10.18 -8.55
CA VAL A 5 1.60 10.23 -7.34
C VAL A 5 1.06 11.32 -6.40
N GLY A 6 0.94 10.98 -5.13
CA GLY A 6 0.40 11.88 -4.12
C GLY A 6 -1.08 11.72 -3.85
N SER A 7 -1.78 10.97 -4.71
CA SER A 7 -3.22 10.75 -4.53
C SER A 7 -3.48 9.56 -3.61
N ILE A 8 -4.67 9.55 -3.03
CA ILE A 8 -5.11 8.52 -2.10
C ILE A 8 -6.11 7.61 -2.80
N TYR A 9 -5.94 6.32 -2.64
CA TYR A 9 -6.81 5.32 -3.25
C TYR A 9 -7.24 4.30 -2.21
N GLU A 10 -8.39 3.70 -2.44
CA GLU A 10 -8.85 2.54 -1.68
C GLU A 10 -8.46 1.29 -2.46
N GLY A 11 -7.80 0.37 -1.77
CA GLY A 11 -7.36 -0.87 -2.40
C GLY A 11 -7.66 -2.06 -1.51
N LYS A 12 -7.41 -3.24 -2.05
CA LYS A 12 -7.66 -4.50 -1.34
C LYS A 12 -6.37 -5.29 -1.26
N VAL A 13 -6.05 -5.77 -0.07
CA VAL A 13 -4.85 -6.58 0.15
C VAL A 13 -5.04 -7.93 -0.54
N THR A 14 -4.18 -8.23 -1.52
CA THR A 14 -4.26 -9.48 -2.29
C THR A 14 -3.20 -10.49 -1.87
N GLY A 15 -2.13 -10.04 -1.24
CA GLY A 15 -1.08 -10.93 -0.78
C GLY A 15 -0.19 -10.24 0.22
N ILE A 16 0.40 -11.03 1.12
CA ILE A 16 1.28 -10.51 2.17
C ILE A 16 2.57 -11.31 2.14
N THR A 17 3.70 -10.59 2.14
CA THR A 17 5.02 -11.18 2.25
C THR A 17 5.73 -10.59 3.46
N LYS A 18 6.90 -11.14 3.81
CA LYS A 18 7.68 -10.59 4.92
C LYS A 18 8.25 -9.20 4.61
N PHE A 19 8.22 -8.79 3.35
CA PHE A 19 8.76 -7.48 2.93
C PHE A 19 7.69 -6.42 2.77
N GLY A 20 6.44 -6.81 2.60
CA GLY A 20 5.35 -5.88 2.36
C GLY A 20 4.08 -6.59 1.96
N ALA A 21 3.10 -5.81 1.54
CA ALA A 21 1.80 -6.32 1.13
C ALA A 21 1.48 -5.86 -0.27
N PHE A 22 0.85 -6.73 -1.06
CA PHE A 22 0.35 -6.37 -2.38
C PHE A 22 -1.08 -5.89 -2.25
N VAL A 23 -1.38 -4.79 -2.93
CA VAL A 23 -2.70 -4.15 -2.87
C VAL A 23 -3.22 -3.97 -4.28
N SER A 24 -4.43 -4.44 -4.52
CA SER A 24 -5.14 -4.25 -5.79
C SER A 24 -5.82 -2.89 -5.77
N LEU A 25 -5.59 -2.09 -6.81
CA LEU A 25 -6.15 -0.75 -6.94
C LEU A 25 -7.27 -0.75 -7.96
N PRO A 26 -8.14 0.28 -7.94
CA PRO A 26 -9.17 0.42 -8.97
C PRO A 26 -8.54 0.50 -10.36
N GLY A 27 -9.26 -0.01 -11.35
CA GLY A 27 -8.80 0.03 -12.74
C GLY A 27 -7.86 -1.09 -13.14
N GLY A 28 -7.77 -2.14 -12.33
CA GLY A 28 -6.94 -3.30 -12.67
C GLY A 28 -5.46 -3.13 -12.38
N LYS A 29 -5.09 -2.09 -11.66
CA LYS A 29 -3.72 -1.85 -11.25
C LYS A 29 -3.45 -2.48 -9.89
N SER A 30 -2.19 -2.73 -9.59
CA SER A 30 -1.80 -3.21 -8.28
C SER A 30 -0.47 -2.57 -7.88
N GLY A 31 -0.25 -2.47 -6.58
CA GLY A 31 0.97 -1.90 -6.06
C GLY A 31 1.40 -2.64 -4.80
N MET A 32 2.49 -2.17 -4.21
CA MET A 32 3.05 -2.79 -3.01
C MET A 32 3.23 -1.75 -1.93
N VAL A 33 2.84 -2.13 -0.71
CA VAL A 33 3.13 -1.37 0.51
C VAL A 33 4.31 -2.03 1.18
N HIS A 34 5.47 -1.35 1.20
CA HIS A 34 6.66 -1.88 1.87
C HIS A 34 6.40 -1.95 3.38
N ILE A 35 7.08 -2.90 4.05
CA ILE A 35 6.89 -3.10 5.48
C ILE A 35 7.10 -1.81 6.28
N SER A 36 8.01 -0.95 5.85
CA SER A 36 8.26 0.33 6.52
C SER A 36 7.12 1.34 6.31
N GLU A 37 6.22 1.08 5.38
CA GLU A 37 5.11 1.98 5.05
C GLU A 37 3.76 1.49 5.60
N VAL A 38 3.75 0.39 6.35
CA VAL A 38 2.50 -0.20 6.87
C VAL A 38 1.98 0.60 8.07
N ALA A 39 2.87 1.00 8.96
CA ALA A 39 2.49 1.71 10.18
C ALA A 39 3.61 2.64 10.64
N ASN A 40 3.25 3.61 11.49
CA ASN A 40 4.21 4.54 12.10
C ASN A 40 4.96 3.93 13.27
N ALA A 41 5.03 2.61 13.35
CA ALA A 41 5.70 1.88 14.41
C ALA A 41 6.50 0.75 13.78
N TYR A 42 7.40 0.16 14.56
CA TYR A 42 8.15 -1.00 14.10
C TYR A 42 7.19 -2.15 13.81
N VAL A 43 7.29 -2.69 12.60
CA VAL A 43 6.45 -3.81 12.16
C VAL A 43 7.35 -5.03 12.01
N ASP A 44 7.24 -5.96 12.93
CA ASP A 44 7.99 -7.22 12.86
C ASP A 44 7.24 -8.28 12.06
N ASP A 45 5.90 -8.21 12.05
CA ASP A 45 5.07 -9.14 11.28
C ASP A 45 3.89 -8.38 10.70
N ILE A 46 3.85 -8.29 9.37
CA ILE A 46 2.80 -7.57 8.65
C ILE A 46 1.42 -8.17 8.95
N HIS A 47 1.34 -9.47 9.20
CA HIS A 47 0.08 -10.14 9.47
C HIS A 47 -0.61 -9.61 10.74
N ASN A 48 0.12 -8.94 11.62
CA ASN A 48 -0.47 -8.29 12.79
C ASN A 48 -1.20 -7.00 12.44
N TYR A 49 -0.96 -6.47 11.25
CA TYR A 49 -1.53 -5.19 10.81
C TYR A 49 -2.49 -5.36 9.64
N LEU A 50 -2.24 -6.32 8.76
CA LEU A 50 -2.99 -6.50 7.52
C LEU A 50 -3.45 -7.94 7.37
N THR A 51 -4.57 -8.11 6.69
CA THR A 51 -5.13 -9.43 6.37
C THR A 51 -5.46 -9.45 4.88
N GLU A 52 -5.19 -10.59 4.23
CA GLU A 52 -5.59 -10.75 2.83
C GLU A 52 -7.10 -10.57 2.67
N GLY A 53 -7.50 -9.81 1.66
CA GLY A 53 -8.89 -9.47 1.43
C GLY A 53 -9.36 -8.21 2.14
N GLN A 54 -8.53 -7.63 3.00
CA GLN A 54 -8.87 -6.41 3.72
C GLN A 54 -8.84 -5.21 2.77
N THR A 55 -9.82 -4.32 2.92
CA THR A 55 -9.80 -3.03 2.21
C THR A 55 -8.96 -2.04 3.01
N VAL A 56 -8.03 -1.38 2.32
CA VAL A 56 -7.13 -0.41 2.95
C VAL A 56 -7.09 0.88 2.14
N THR A 57 -6.83 1.98 2.82
CA THR A 57 -6.59 3.27 2.18
C THR A 57 -5.10 3.45 2.04
N VAL A 58 -4.63 3.74 0.83
CA VAL A 58 -3.21 3.86 0.52
C VAL A 58 -2.94 5.15 -0.22
N LYS A 59 -1.74 5.69 -0.04
CA LYS A 59 -1.25 6.83 -0.80
C LYS A 59 -0.24 6.35 -1.83
N LEU A 60 -0.39 6.79 -3.07
CA LEU A 60 0.57 6.48 -4.12
C LEU A 60 1.80 7.37 -3.94
N ILE A 61 2.91 6.78 -3.53
CA ILE A 61 4.10 7.58 -3.22
C ILE A 61 5.08 7.67 -4.39
N SER A 62 5.13 6.64 -5.22
CA SER A 62 5.99 6.69 -6.42
C SER A 62 5.65 5.56 -7.38
N ILE A 63 6.06 5.77 -8.64
CA ILE A 63 6.03 4.71 -9.66
C ILE A 63 7.46 4.63 -10.19
N ASP A 64 8.07 3.46 -10.09
CA ASP A 64 9.48 3.33 -10.49
C ASP A 64 9.63 3.09 -11.99
N GLN A 65 10.87 2.94 -12.45
CA GLN A 65 11.18 2.78 -13.86
C GLN A 65 10.62 1.51 -14.47
N LEU A 66 10.30 0.53 -13.63
CA LEU A 66 9.71 -0.74 -14.08
C LEU A 66 8.18 -0.71 -13.98
N ASN A 67 7.59 0.48 -13.80
CA ASN A 67 6.15 0.69 -13.63
C ASN A 67 5.60 -0.01 -12.38
N ARG A 68 6.45 -0.23 -11.38
CA ARG A 68 6.00 -0.75 -10.09
C ARG A 68 5.45 0.37 -9.25
N ILE A 69 4.26 0.17 -8.72
CA ILE A 69 3.54 1.17 -7.96
C ILE A 69 3.87 0.98 -6.48
N ASN A 70 4.42 2.03 -5.86
CA ASN A 70 4.79 2.00 -4.45
C ASN A 70 3.76 2.78 -3.66
N LEU A 71 3.21 2.14 -2.63
CA LEU A 71 2.11 2.65 -1.85
C LEU A 71 2.50 2.78 -0.39
N SER A 72 1.76 3.61 0.36
CA SER A 72 1.98 3.79 1.79
C SER A 72 0.65 3.86 2.51
N ILE A 73 0.47 3.04 3.52
CA ILE A 73 -0.69 3.11 4.38
C ILE A 73 -0.50 4.21 5.43
N LYS A 74 0.70 4.29 6.03
CA LYS A 74 0.95 5.26 7.09
C LYS A 74 0.85 6.71 6.61
N LYS A 75 1.19 6.95 5.33
CA LYS A 75 1.12 8.30 4.76
C LYS A 75 -0.26 8.66 4.25
N ALA A 76 -1.14 7.67 4.12
CA ALA A 76 -2.53 7.90 3.71
C ALA A 76 -3.38 8.43 4.86
N VAL A 77 -2.94 8.23 6.10
CA VAL A 77 -3.64 8.71 7.29
C VAL A 77 -3.14 10.11 7.60
N PRO A 78 -4.03 11.10 7.75
CA PRO A 78 -3.59 12.46 8.10
C PRO A 78 -2.85 12.46 9.44
N PRO A 79 -1.83 13.30 9.58
CA PRO A 79 -1.15 13.42 10.87
C PRO A 79 -2.10 13.95 11.93
N GLN A 80 -1.95 13.41 13.13
CA GLN A 80 -2.77 13.83 14.27
C GLN A 80 -1.96 14.65 15.26
#